data_ffac69b8ee1ffa5aa737b7151bfcde3d
#
_entry.id   ffac69b8ee1ffa5aa737b7151bfcde3d
#
_cell.length_a   1.000
_cell.length_b   1.000
_cell.length_c   1.000
_cell.angle_alpha   90.00
_cell.angle_beta   90.00
_cell.angle_gamma   90.00
#
_symmetry.space_group_name_H-M   'P 1'
#
loop_
_entity.id
_entity.type
_entity.pdbx_description
1 polymer ?
#
loop_
_entity_poly.entity_id
_entity_poly.type
_entity_poly.pdbx_seq_one_letter_code
_entity_poly.pdbx_strand_id
1 'polypeptide(L)'
;MSLTTKQSKQIKEYLVEKIRRKLATYNPETNSMPFHFRLLGKDRMALFSFIQSVNTILGTSIFEQVGRMIVGPRAKRAVGQYKEFGGFISSEAVLKIDRIMRDLRSASRKPDKEKETKEVLAVASSGEMGKKIKRRVDLFVEMEDDTEYYFEIKTAKPNIEGFTSIKKQMLDWIAMRGSENPKAKVKTIVAIPYNPYEPKPYERWTLQGLFDLKEEVLVGVEFWDLLGGKGTYEDLLKVFERAGIELYDEIEKKMNNLNRK
;
A
#
# COMPACT_ATOMS: atom_id res chain seq x y z
N MET A 1 17.25 -14.36 11.36
CA MET A 1 16.03 -14.69 10.63
C MET A 1 14.98 -13.65 10.99
N SER A 2 14.37 -13.04 10.06
CA SER A 2 13.37 -11.98 10.25
C SER A 2 11.97 -12.56 10.39
N LEU A 3 11.58 -13.51 9.52
CA LEU A 3 10.34 -14.25 9.66
C LEU A 3 10.54 -15.53 10.45
N THR A 4 9.69 -15.76 11.45
CA THR A 4 9.65 -17.05 12.14
C THR A 4 9.10 -18.13 11.20
N THR A 5 9.42 -19.40 11.49
CA THR A 5 8.87 -20.55 10.75
C THR A 5 7.34 -20.54 10.75
N LYS A 6 6.73 -20.15 11.89
CA LYS A 6 5.27 -20.02 12.03
C LYS A 6 4.70 -18.94 11.09
N GLN A 7 5.31 -17.75 11.09
CA GLN A 7 4.91 -16.67 10.20
C GLN A 7 5.04 -17.07 8.72
N SER A 8 6.19 -17.62 8.34
CA SER A 8 6.43 -18.09 6.96
C SER A 8 5.38 -19.11 6.51
N LYS A 9 5.01 -20.06 7.39
CA LYS A 9 3.96 -21.04 7.12
C LYS A 9 2.60 -20.37 6.93
N GLN A 10 2.20 -19.51 7.87
CA GLN A 10 0.92 -18.80 7.81
C GLN A 10 0.78 -17.90 6.56
N ILE A 11 1.83 -17.17 6.22
CA ILE A 11 1.85 -16.33 5.01
C ILE A 11 1.72 -17.20 3.77
N LYS A 12 2.48 -18.33 3.68
CA LYS A 12 2.39 -19.25 2.56
C LYS A 12 0.96 -19.81 2.40
N GLU A 13 0.37 -20.31 3.46
CA GLU A 13 -1.00 -20.85 3.46
C GLU A 13 -2.01 -19.79 3.01
N TYR A 14 -1.89 -18.56 3.50
CA TYR A 14 -2.73 -17.45 3.07
C TYR A 14 -2.59 -17.14 1.57
N LEU A 15 -1.36 -17.08 1.06
CA LEU A 15 -1.08 -16.86 -0.36
C LEU A 15 -1.71 -17.96 -1.23
N VAL A 16 -1.48 -19.22 -0.87
CA VAL A 16 -2.01 -20.38 -1.58
C VAL A 16 -3.54 -20.34 -1.60
N GLU A 17 -4.19 -20.11 -0.46
CA GLU A 17 -5.65 -19.99 -0.40
C GLU A 17 -6.19 -18.86 -1.29
N LYS A 18 -5.57 -17.68 -1.25
CA LYS A 18 -6.00 -16.53 -2.05
C LYS A 18 -5.87 -16.78 -3.55
N ILE A 19 -4.76 -17.36 -3.98
CA ILE A 19 -4.56 -17.69 -5.41
C ILE A 19 -5.49 -18.82 -5.85
N ARG A 20 -5.68 -19.87 -5.06
CA ARG A 20 -6.67 -20.94 -5.36
C ARG A 20 -8.07 -20.38 -5.55
N ARG A 21 -8.52 -19.53 -4.61
CA ARG A 21 -9.81 -18.83 -4.74
C ARG A 21 -9.88 -18.02 -6.04
N LYS A 22 -8.79 -17.30 -6.37
CA LYS A 22 -8.74 -16.53 -7.62
C LYS A 22 -8.81 -17.43 -8.85
N LEU A 23 -8.06 -18.53 -8.89
CA LEU A 23 -8.11 -19.52 -9.97
C LEU A 23 -9.51 -20.10 -10.15
N ALA A 24 -10.20 -20.43 -9.04
CA ALA A 24 -11.55 -21.00 -9.08
C ALA A 24 -12.59 -20.02 -9.66
N THR A 25 -12.51 -18.75 -9.32
CA THR A 25 -13.49 -17.72 -9.73
C THR A 25 -13.08 -16.96 -10.99
N TYR A 26 -11.86 -17.17 -11.47
CA TYR A 26 -11.36 -16.44 -12.62
C TYR A 26 -12.07 -16.83 -13.92
N ASN A 27 -12.65 -15.82 -14.57
CA ASN A 27 -13.21 -15.91 -15.92
C ASN A 27 -12.60 -14.78 -16.77
N PRO A 28 -11.91 -15.09 -17.87
CA PRO A 28 -11.25 -14.06 -18.69
C PRO A 28 -12.24 -13.16 -19.39
N GLU A 29 -12.05 -11.85 -19.31
CA GLU A 29 -12.84 -10.83 -20.04
C GLU A 29 -12.31 -10.64 -21.48
N THR A 30 -12.19 -11.74 -22.23
CA THR A 30 -11.59 -11.69 -23.58
C THR A 30 -12.48 -10.99 -24.62
N ASN A 31 -13.78 -10.96 -24.40
CA ASN A 31 -14.73 -10.40 -25.39
C ASN A 31 -14.85 -8.88 -25.32
N SER A 32 -14.42 -8.24 -24.22
CA SER A 32 -14.53 -6.79 -24.04
C SER A 32 -13.44 -5.97 -24.72
N MET A 33 -12.41 -6.63 -25.27
CA MET A 33 -11.27 -5.98 -25.92
C MET A 33 -11.09 -6.42 -27.38
N PRO A 34 -12.00 -6.06 -28.29
CA PRO A 34 -12.06 -6.65 -29.62
C PRO A 34 -10.83 -6.36 -30.52
N PHE A 35 -10.16 -5.25 -30.32
CA PHE A 35 -8.94 -4.91 -31.05
C PHE A 35 -7.73 -5.73 -30.55
N HIS A 36 -7.54 -5.77 -29.24
CA HIS A 36 -6.45 -6.54 -28.62
C HIS A 36 -6.58 -8.04 -28.93
N PHE A 37 -7.79 -8.56 -28.85
CA PHE A 37 -8.09 -9.94 -29.16
C PHE A 37 -7.75 -10.31 -30.62
N ARG A 38 -8.14 -9.45 -31.60
CA ARG A 38 -7.82 -9.66 -33.00
C ARG A 38 -6.34 -9.51 -33.32
N LEU A 39 -5.63 -8.62 -32.59
CA LEU A 39 -4.20 -8.38 -32.80
C LEU A 39 -3.32 -9.46 -32.13
N LEU A 40 -3.67 -9.87 -30.92
CA LEU A 40 -2.79 -10.69 -30.06
C LEU A 40 -3.22 -12.16 -29.95
N GLY A 41 -4.49 -12.47 -30.25
CA GLY A 41 -5.09 -13.78 -30.07
C GLY A 41 -5.67 -14.02 -28.67
N LYS A 42 -6.53 -15.04 -28.55
CA LYS A 42 -7.26 -15.36 -27.30
C LYS A 42 -6.32 -15.73 -26.15
N ASP A 43 -5.31 -16.53 -26.42
CA ASP A 43 -4.42 -17.11 -25.41
C ASP A 43 -3.63 -16.01 -24.68
N ARG A 44 -3.04 -15.08 -25.43
CA ARG A 44 -2.29 -13.97 -24.87
C ARG A 44 -3.18 -13.02 -24.05
N MET A 45 -4.40 -12.81 -24.53
CA MET A 45 -5.38 -11.99 -23.81
C MET A 45 -5.85 -12.65 -22.51
N ALA A 46 -6.09 -13.95 -22.52
CA ALA A 46 -6.46 -14.71 -21.31
C ALA A 46 -5.34 -14.66 -20.26
N LEU A 47 -4.08 -14.86 -20.68
CA LEU A 47 -2.91 -14.76 -19.80
C LEU A 47 -2.75 -13.35 -19.25
N PHE A 48 -2.83 -12.33 -20.09
CA PHE A 48 -2.75 -10.93 -19.66
C PHE A 48 -3.84 -10.59 -18.64
N SER A 49 -5.09 -10.95 -18.92
CA SER A 49 -6.21 -10.72 -18.00
C SER A 49 -6.03 -11.45 -16.66
N PHE A 50 -5.47 -12.67 -16.67
CA PHE A 50 -5.14 -13.40 -15.45
C PHE A 50 -4.07 -12.67 -14.64
N ILE A 51 -2.95 -12.28 -15.26
CA ILE A 51 -1.88 -11.51 -14.60
C ILE A 51 -2.43 -10.22 -14.00
N GLN A 52 -3.26 -9.47 -14.74
CA GLN A 52 -3.92 -8.27 -14.23
C GLN A 52 -4.80 -8.56 -13.00
N SER A 53 -5.51 -9.69 -13.02
CA SER A 53 -6.36 -10.07 -11.89
C SER A 53 -5.55 -10.46 -10.65
N VAL A 54 -4.38 -11.08 -10.83
CA VAL A 54 -3.42 -11.36 -9.74
C VAL A 54 -2.82 -10.05 -9.22
N ASN A 55 -2.39 -9.15 -10.09
CA ASN A 55 -1.88 -7.83 -9.70
C ASN A 55 -2.90 -7.05 -8.86
N THR A 56 -4.19 -7.15 -9.23
CA THR A 56 -5.26 -6.50 -8.47
C THR A 56 -5.34 -7.05 -7.05
N ILE A 57 -5.35 -8.38 -6.84
CA ILE A 57 -5.44 -8.93 -5.49
C ILE A 57 -4.16 -8.74 -4.68
N LEU A 58 -2.99 -8.71 -5.33
CA LEU A 58 -1.74 -8.35 -4.67
C LEU A 58 -1.83 -6.94 -4.09
N GLY A 59 -2.26 -5.96 -4.91
CA GLY A 59 -2.32 -4.56 -4.52
C GLY A 59 -3.48 -4.20 -3.59
N THR A 60 -4.60 -4.95 -3.59
CA THR A 60 -5.80 -4.58 -2.81
C THR A 60 -6.02 -5.39 -1.54
N SER A 61 -5.28 -6.49 -1.33
CA SER A 61 -5.51 -7.33 -0.15
C SER A 61 -4.29 -8.12 0.32
N ILE A 62 -3.45 -8.63 -0.59
CA ILE A 62 -2.37 -9.55 -0.18
C ILE A 62 -1.29 -8.79 0.59
N PHE A 63 -0.77 -7.71 0.03
CA PHE A 63 0.32 -6.97 0.69
C PHE A 63 -0.11 -6.35 2.03
N GLU A 64 -1.34 -5.85 2.12
CA GLU A 64 -1.90 -5.32 3.37
C GLU A 64 -1.97 -6.40 4.46
N GLN A 65 -2.50 -7.57 4.12
CA GLN A 65 -2.64 -8.68 5.06
C GLN A 65 -1.30 -9.33 5.43
N VAL A 66 -0.40 -9.48 4.47
CA VAL A 66 0.97 -9.97 4.71
C VAL A 66 1.72 -9.01 5.63
N GLY A 67 1.63 -7.70 5.38
CA GLY A 67 2.21 -6.68 6.26
C GLY A 67 1.69 -6.80 7.70
N ARG A 68 0.37 -6.96 7.86
CA ARG A 68 -0.25 -7.20 9.17
C ARG A 68 0.28 -8.47 9.86
N MET A 69 0.43 -9.57 9.11
CA MET A 69 0.95 -10.84 9.65
C MET A 69 2.40 -10.72 10.10
N ILE A 70 3.20 -9.96 9.37
CA ILE A 70 4.61 -9.74 9.69
C ILE A 70 4.77 -8.90 10.94
N VAL A 71 4.09 -7.75 11.01
CA VAL A 71 4.27 -6.79 12.10
C VAL A 71 3.51 -7.17 13.37
N GLY A 72 2.41 -7.93 13.25
CA GLY A 72 1.49 -8.21 14.36
C GLY A 72 2.14 -8.68 15.66
N PRO A 73 3.13 -9.60 15.65
CA PRO A 73 3.81 -10.02 16.87
C PRO A 73 4.71 -8.95 17.54
N ARG A 74 4.92 -7.82 16.89
CA ARG A 74 5.83 -6.73 17.31
C ARG A 74 5.12 -5.41 17.57
N ALA A 75 3.81 -5.39 17.43
CA ALA A 75 2.99 -4.20 17.54
C ALA A 75 1.88 -4.38 18.57
N LYS A 76 1.51 -3.33 19.29
CA LYS A 76 0.33 -3.31 20.16
C LYS A 76 -0.94 -3.61 19.35
N ARG A 77 -1.00 -3.06 18.13
CA ARG A 77 -2.15 -3.22 17.23
C ARG A 77 -1.70 -3.16 15.78
N ALA A 78 -2.21 -4.07 14.96
CA ALA A 78 -2.00 -4.06 13.52
C ALA A 78 -3.32 -4.41 12.81
N VAL A 79 -3.79 -3.53 11.90
CA VAL A 79 -5.07 -3.67 11.19
C VAL A 79 -4.81 -3.46 9.71
N GLY A 80 -5.04 -4.51 8.90
CA GLY A 80 -5.06 -4.40 7.44
C GLY A 80 -6.45 -3.98 6.96
N GLN A 81 -6.52 -3.21 5.88
CA GLN A 81 -7.76 -2.69 5.32
C GLN A 81 -8.62 -1.93 6.36
N TYR A 82 -8.00 -1.05 7.12
CA TYR A 82 -8.68 -0.32 8.18
C TYR A 82 -9.67 0.70 7.61
N LYS A 83 -10.89 0.23 7.33
CA LYS A 83 -11.99 1.00 6.72
C LYS A 83 -12.69 1.94 7.72
N GLU A 84 -12.63 1.61 9.00
CA GLU A 84 -13.33 2.35 10.06
C GLU A 84 -12.48 3.48 10.65
N PHE A 85 -11.26 3.70 10.11
CA PHE A 85 -10.49 4.86 10.51
C PHE A 85 -11.22 6.13 10.10
N GLY A 86 -11.44 7.02 11.05
CA GLY A 86 -12.14 8.26 10.80
C GLY A 86 -12.10 9.18 12.00
N GLY A 87 -12.21 10.45 11.74
CA GLY A 87 -12.13 11.49 12.76
C GLY A 87 -12.67 12.81 12.25
N PHE A 88 -12.41 13.84 13.02
CA PHE A 88 -12.76 15.20 12.67
C PHE A 88 -11.53 15.91 12.11
N ILE A 89 -11.74 16.84 11.21
CA ILE A 89 -10.70 17.77 10.74
C ILE A 89 -11.22 19.18 11.01
N SER A 90 -10.44 19.98 11.72
CA SER A 90 -10.80 21.36 12.01
C SER A 90 -10.68 22.27 10.77
N SER A 91 -11.38 23.39 10.76
CA SER A 91 -11.32 24.38 9.68
C SER A 91 -9.88 24.87 9.44
N GLU A 92 -9.13 25.12 10.51
CA GLU A 92 -7.74 25.55 10.42
C GLU A 92 -6.82 24.47 9.87
N ALA A 93 -7.08 23.18 10.19
CA ALA A 93 -6.33 22.06 9.61
C ALA A 93 -6.64 21.90 8.11
N VAL A 94 -7.89 22.10 7.67
CA VAL A 94 -8.24 22.09 6.23
C VAL A 94 -7.47 23.18 5.50
N LEU A 95 -7.50 24.42 6.00
CA LEU A 95 -6.78 25.56 5.40
C LEU A 95 -5.26 25.31 5.35
N LYS A 96 -4.70 24.75 6.41
CA LYS A 96 -3.28 24.41 6.48
C LYS A 96 -2.90 23.34 5.45
N ILE A 97 -3.67 22.27 5.36
CA ILE A 97 -3.45 21.18 4.39
C ILE A 97 -3.54 21.72 2.96
N ASP A 98 -4.58 22.49 2.65
CA ASP A 98 -4.75 23.06 1.31
C ASP A 98 -3.61 24.02 0.93
N ARG A 99 -3.08 24.77 1.90
CA ARG A 99 -1.90 25.59 1.70
C ARG A 99 -0.65 24.76 1.42
N ILE A 100 -0.39 23.72 2.23
CA ILE A 100 0.75 22.81 2.02
C ILE A 100 0.66 22.20 0.63
N MET A 101 -0.50 21.67 0.24
CA MET A 101 -0.71 21.03 -1.05
C MET A 101 -0.51 21.99 -2.23
N ARG A 102 -1.00 23.22 -2.11
CA ARG A 102 -0.80 24.27 -3.12
C ARG A 102 0.68 24.62 -3.27
N ASP A 103 1.37 24.84 -2.15
CA ASP A 103 2.77 25.25 -2.13
C ASP A 103 3.70 24.14 -2.67
N LEU A 104 3.40 22.87 -2.38
CA LEU A 104 4.10 21.71 -2.98
C LEU A 104 3.87 21.63 -4.50
N ARG A 105 2.62 21.78 -4.94
CA ARG A 105 2.27 21.70 -6.38
C ARG A 105 2.87 22.83 -7.20
N SER A 106 3.00 24.01 -6.64
CA SER A 106 3.64 25.17 -7.30
C SER A 106 5.18 25.20 -7.15
N ALA A 107 5.75 24.18 -6.50
CA ALA A 107 7.17 24.10 -6.17
C ALA A 107 7.70 25.31 -5.37
N SER A 108 6.82 26.08 -4.73
CA SER A 108 7.19 27.18 -3.82
C SER A 108 7.65 26.68 -2.45
N ARG A 109 7.48 25.38 -2.20
CA ARG A 109 7.91 24.66 -1.01
C ARG A 109 8.51 23.31 -1.42
N LYS A 110 9.59 22.88 -0.75
CA LYS A 110 10.10 21.51 -0.83
C LYS A 110 9.36 20.63 0.18
N PRO A 111 9.13 19.33 -0.15
CA PRO A 111 8.58 18.38 0.81
C PRO A 111 9.48 18.24 2.04
N ASP A 112 8.88 18.28 3.21
CA ASP A 112 9.53 18.12 4.52
C ASP A 112 8.50 17.51 5.47
N LYS A 113 8.59 16.21 5.64
CA LYS A 113 7.60 15.43 6.39
C LYS A 113 7.46 15.87 7.83
N GLU A 114 8.58 16.11 8.49
CA GLU A 114 8.58 16.49 9.90
C GLU A 114 7.91 17.84 10.10
N LYS A 115 8.27 18.82 9.27
CA LYS A 115 7.69 20.15 9.29
C LYS A 115 6.20 20.15 8.98
N GLU A 116 5.79 19.43 7.93
CA GLU A 116 4.39 19.31 7.53
C GLU A 116 3.54 18.66 8.62
N THR A 117 4.04 17.60 9.25
CA THR A 117 3.38 16.93 10.36
C THR A 117 3.19 17.88 11.55
N LYS A 118 4.25 18.61 11.95
CA LYS A 118 4.18 19.60 13.03
C LYS A 118 3.19 20.72 12.72
N GLU A 119 3.20 21.23 11.49
CA GLU A 119 2.29 22.31 11.07
C GLU A 119 0.82 21.87 11.12
N VAL A 120 0.51 20.64 10.71
CA VAL A 120 -0.87 20.12 10.74
C VAL A 120 -1.31 19.80 12.17
N LEU A 121 -0.46 19.15 12.98
CA LEU A 121 -0.77 18.85 14.38
C LEU A 121 -1.01 20.12 15.20
N ALA A 122 -0.24 21.18 14.97
CA ALA A 122 -0.37 22.45 15.67
C ALA A 122 -1.75 23.11 15.52
N VAL A 123 -2.48 22.82 14.45
CA VAL A 123 -3.79 23.40 14.16
C VAL A 123 -4.93 22.36 14.15
N ALA A 124 -4.62 21.11 14.46
CA ALA A 124 -5.57 19.99 14.32
C ALA A 124 -6.84 20.15 15.17
N SER A 125 -6.76 20.86 16.31
CA SER A 125 -7.89 21.15 17.20
C SER A 125 -8.30 22.63 17.18
N SER A 126 -7.85 23.41 16.18
CA SER A 126 -8.09 24.86 16.12
C SER A 126 -9.22 25.19 15.15
N GLY A 127 -10.07 26.15 15.51
CA GLY A 127 -11.23 26.55 14.73
C GLY A 127 -12.42 25.60 14.87
N GLU A 128 -13.38 25.69 13.96
CA GLU A 128 -14.56 24.84 13.96
C GLU A 128 -14.23 23.41 13.55
N MET A 129 -14.75 22.44 14.29
CA MET A 129 -14.62 21.03 13.92
C MET A 129 -15.61 20.68 12.82
N GLY A 130 -15.09 20.16 11.72
CA GLY A 130 -15.90 19.68 10.59
C GLY A 130 -16.70 18.43 10.92
N LYS A 131 -17.44 17.92 9.94
CA LYS A 131 -18.17 16.64 10.09
C LYS A 131 -17.15 15.50 10.21
N LYS A 132 -17.53 14.47 10.97
CA LYS A 132 -16.76 13.23 11.03
C LYS A 132 -16.64 12.61 9.64
N ILE A 133 -15.44 12.38 9.20
CA ILE A 133 -15.13 11.72 7.91
C ILE A 133 -14.44 10.38 8.16
N LYS A 134 -14.64 9.45 7.23
CA LYS A 134 -13.92 8.18 7.22
C LYS A 134 -12.87 8.20 6.12
N ARG A 135 -11.72 7.62 6.41
CA ARG A 135 -10.63 7.41 5.45
C ARG A 135 -10.12 5.98 5.60
N ARG A 136 -9.94 5.31 4.48
CA ARG A 136 -9.31 3.99 4.49
C ARG A 136 -7.82 4.15 4.76
N VAL A 137 -7.27 3.23 5.55
CA VAL A 137 -5.84 3.02 5.72
C VAL A 137 -5.55 1.58 5.28
N ASP A 138 -4.60 1.39 4.36
CA ASP A 138 -4.32 0.05 3.83
C ASP A 138 -3.70 -0.86 4.89
N LEU A 139 -2.77 -0.32 5.68
CA LEU A 139 -2.23 -0.98 6.88
C LEU A 139 -2.01 0.06 7.98
N PHE A 140 -2.63 -0.15 9.13
CA PHE A 140 -2.40 0.62 10.36
C PHE A 140 -1.58 -0.22 11.34
N VAL A 141 -0.59 0.40 11.97
CA VAL A 141 0.26 -0.24 12.98
C VAL A 141 0.51 0.73 14.13
N GLU A 142 0.21 0.29 15.34
CA GLU A 142 0.57 0.97 16.58
C GLU A 142 1.69 0.16 17.26
N MET A 143 2.85 0.78 17.42
CA MET A 143 4.02 0.16 18.03
C MET A 143 4.00 0.27 19.56
N GLU A 144 4.87 -0.48 20.24
CA GLU A 144 4.98 -0.49 21.71
C GLU A 144 5.35 0.88 22.33
N ASP A 145 6.00 1.75 21.55
CA ASP A 145 6.39 3.11 21.95
C ASP A 145 5.33 4.19 21.63
N ASP A 146 4.09 3.76 21.32
CA ASP A 146 2.96 4.59 20.89
C ASP A 146 3.16 5.31 19.54
N THR A 147 4.13 4.88 18.74
CA THR A 147 4.25 5.38 17.37
C THR A 147 3.19 4.71 16.49
N GLU A 148 2.39 5.53 15.83
CA GLU A 148 1.33 5.09 14.93
C GLU A 148 1.77 5.26 13.48
N TYR A 149 1.79 4.15 12.73
CA TYR A 149 2.07 4.13 11.30
C TYR A 149 0.79 3.95 10.50
N TYR A 150 0.61 4.80 9.51
CA TYR A 150 -0.49 4.77 8.54
C TYR A 150 0.10 4.55 7.15
N PHE A 151 -0.08 3.37 6.60
CA PHE A 151 0.47 3.02 5.30
C PHE A 151 -0.60 3.10 4.20
N GLU A 152 -0.25 3.77 3.13
CA GLU A 152 -0.90 3.65 1.83
C GLU A 152 -0.02 2.75 0.95
N ILE A 153 -0.52 1.56 0.61
CA ILE A 153 0.25 0.56 -0.15
C ILE A 153 -0.09 0.69 -1.63
N LYS A 154 0.92 0.95 -2.46
CA LYS A 154 0.74 1.09 -3.91
C LYS A 154 1.67 0.19 -4.67
N THR A 155 1.13 -0.48 -5.68
CA THR A 155 1.93 -1.15 -6.69
C THR A 155 2.70 -0.13 -7.53
N ALA A 156 3.84 -0.52 -8.01
CA ALA A 156 4.99 0.28 -8.41
C ALA A 156 4.82 1.49 -9.33
N LYS A 157 3.64 1.80 -9.87
CA LYS A 157 3.52 2.89 -10.89
C LYS A 157 2.23 3.72 -10.85
N PRO A 158 1.85 4.38 -9.73
CA PRO A 158 0.75 5.34 -9.74
C PRO A 158 1.07 6.56 -10.65
N ASN A 159 0.03 7.21 -11.17
CA ASN A 159 0.17 8.49 -11.87
C ASN A 159 0.30 9.67 -10.89
N ILE A 160 0.61 10.86 -11.40
CA ILE A 160 0.83 12.07 -10.58
C ILE A 160 -0.43 12.51 -9.81
N GLU A 161 -1.61 12.37 -10.43
CA GLU A 161 -2.88 12.74 -9.77
C GLU A 161 -3.17 11.81 -8.59
N GLY A 162 -2.93 10.50 -8.77
CA GLY A 162 -3.02 9.52 -7.70
C GLY A 162 -2.12 9.89 -6.52
N PHE A 163 -0.88 10.28 -6.78
CA PHE A 163 0.06 10.70 -5.73
C PHE A 163 -0.35 12.00 -5.03
N THR A 164 -0.90 12.97 -5.76
CA THR A 164 -1.44 14.19 -5.16
C THR A 164 -2.58 13.89 -4.19
N SER A 165 -3.49 13.00 -4.58
CA SER A 165 -4.59 12.56 -3.72
C SER A 165 -4.08 11.82 -2.48
N ILE A 166 -3.08 10.94 -2.63
CA ILE A 166 -2.44 10.22 -1.53
C ILE A 166 -1.79 11.19 -0.54
N LYS A 167 -1.02 12.16 -1.01
CA LYS A 167 -0.39 13.15 -0.13
C LYS A 167 -1.43 13.89 0.71
N LYS A 168 -2.52 14.37 0.09
CA LYS A 168 -3.61 15.01 0.82
C LYS A 168 -4.23 14.06 1.86
N GLN A 169 -4.50 12.82 1.49
CA GLN A 169 -5.05 11.82 2.41
C GLN A 169 -4.13 11.56 3.61
N MET A 170 -2.82 11.52 3.40
CA MET A 170 -1.84 11.36 4.48
C MET A 170 -1.85 12.55 5.45
N LEU A 171 -2.02 13.76 4.95
CA LEU A 171 -2.17 14.95 5.78
C LEU A 171 -3.52 14.97 6.52
N ASP A 172 -4.60 14.48 5.87
CA ASP A 172 -5.90 14.29 6.50
C ASP A 172 -5.80 13.32 7.70
N TRP A 173 -5.07 12.20 7.58
CA TRP A 173 -4.85 11.25 8.69
C TRP A 173 -4.16 11.91 9.88
N ILE A 174 -3.14 12.75 9.63
CA ILE A 174 -2.44 13.50 10.68
C ILE A 174 -3.40 14.45 11.38
N ALA A 175 -4.21 15.19 10.62
CA ALA A 175 -5.19 16.12 11.17
C ALA A 175 -6.27 15.42 12.00
N MET A 176 -6.80 14.32 11.51
CA MET A 176 -7.78 13.50 12.23
C MET A 176 -7.22 13.01 13.56
N ARG A 177 -6.02 12.44 13.53
CA ARG A 177 -5.40 11.91 14.74
C ARG A 177 -5.00 13.01 15.70
N GLY A 178 -4.51 14.13 15.16
CA GLY A 178 -4.15 15.31 15.95
C GLY A 178 -5.34 15.96 16.63
N SER A 179 -6.54 15.90 16.05
CA SER A 179 -7.77 16.42 16.69
C SER A 179 -8.17 15.61 17.91
N GLU A 180 -7.86 14.31 17.95
CA GLU A 180 -8.11 13.43 19.09
C GLU A 180 -6.96 13.49 20.11
N ASN A 181 -5.71 13.53 19.63
CA ASN A 181 -4.51 13.55 20.44
C ASN A 181 -3.42 14.42 19.79
N PRO A 182 -3.29 15.69 20.19
CA PRO A 182 -2.28 16.60 19.62
C PRO A 182 -0.82 16.17 19.83
N LYS A 183 -0.58 15.23 20.76
CA LYS A 183 0.74 14.68 21.06
C LYS A 183 1.00 13.33 20.39
N ALA A 184 0.09 12.88 19.49
CA ALA A 184 0.24 11.60 18.81
C ALA A 184 1.52 11.55 17.96
N LYS A 185 2.24 10.44 18.06
CA LYS A 185 3.43 10.17 17.23
C LYS A 185 2.98 9.53 15.92
N VAL A 186 2.54 10.34 14.96
CA VAL A 186 1.97 9.87 13.71
C VAL A 186 3.02 9.83 12.62
N LYS A 187 3.15 8.69 11.96
CA LYS A 187 3.94 8.49 10.73
C LYS A 187 3.03 8.02 9.61
N THR A 188 2.95 8.78 8.53
CA THR A 188 2.18 8.40 7.34
C THR A 188 3.14 8.10 6.20
N ILE A 189 2.98 6.95 5.54
CA ILE A 189 3.96 6.36 4.62
C ILE A 189 3.27 5.83 3.37
N VAL A 190 3.85 6.15 2.21
CA VAL A 190 3.58 5.44 0.96
C VAL A 190 4.50 4.23 0.92
N ALA A 191 3.93 3.03 0.95
CA ALA A 191 4.67 1.79 0.88
C ALA A 191 4.57 1.19 -0.52
N ILE A 192 5.70 0.91 -1.14
CA ILE A 192 5.82 0.29 -2.46
C ILE A 192 6.45 -1.09 -2.26
N PRO A 193 5.70 -2.19 -2.44
CA PRO A 193 6.12 -3.52 -2.03
C PRO A 193 7.40 -4.04 -2.71
N TYR A 194 7.78 -3.52 -3.86
CA TYR A 194 9.00 -3.89 -4.58
C TYR A 194 9.49 -2.76 -5.48
N ASN A 195 10.79 -2.71 -5.74
CA ASN A 195 11.37 -1.75 -6.68
C ASN A 195 11.35 -2.32 -8.11
N PRO A 196 10.56 -1.76 -9.05
CA PRO A 196 10.51 -2.26 -10.43
C PRO A 196 11.74 -1.85 -11.27
N TYR A 197 12.67 -1.11 -10.69
CA TYR A 197 13.87 -0.60 -11.37
C TYR A 197 15.17 -1.26 -10.91
N GLU A 198 15.10 -2.26 -9.98
CA GLU A 198 16.31 -2.93 -9.50
C GLU A 198 17.26 -3.35 -10.63
N PRO A 199 18.57 -3.17 -10.45
CA PRO A 199 19.27 -2.70 -9.26
C PRO A 199 19.33 -1.16 -9.09
N LYS A 200 18.66 -0.38 -9.93
CA LYS A 200 18.65 1.09 -9.84
C LYS A 200 17.72 1.52 -8.67
N PRO A 201 18.03 2.63 -8.01
CA PRO A 201 17.14 3.22 -7.01
C PRO A 201 15.73 3.49 -7.56
N TYR A 202 14.75 3.50 -6.68
CA TYR A 202 13.40 3.90 -7.05
C TYR A 202 13.35 5.42 -7.23
N GLU A 203 13.49 5.85 -8.47
CA GLU A 203 13.44 7.27 -8.85
C GLU A 203 12.18 7.52 -9.66
N ARG A 204 11.20 8.19 -9.05
CA ARG A 204 10.04 8.68 -9.77
C ARG A 204 9.91 10.19 -9.64
N TRP A 205 10.02 10.88 -10.76
CA TRP A 205 9.79 12.33 -10.83
C TRP A 205 8.38 12.73 -10.34
N THR A 206 7.38 11.84 -10.45
CA THR A 206 6.01 12.07 -9.97
C THR A 206 5.88 12.13 -8.45
N LEU A 207 6.86 11.59 -7.71
CA LEU A 207 6.94 11.68 -6.25
C LEU A 207 7.77 12.91 -5.82
N GLN A 208 8.78 13.25 -6.62
CA GLN A 208 9.63 14.40 -6.33
C GLN A 208 8.77 15.67 -6.33
N GLY A 209 8.98 16.52 -5.35
CA GLY A 209 8.20 17.74 -5.18
C GLY A 209 6.89 17.59 -4.38
N LEU A 210 6.37 16.36 -4.20
CA LEU A 210 5.20 16.09 -3.36
C LEU A 210 5.55 15.39 -2.06
N PHE A 211 6.52 14.47 -2.08
CA PHE A 211 6.87 13.63 -0.94
C PHE A 211 8.32 13.85 -0.52
N ASP A 212 8.56 13.83 0.77
CA ASP A 212 9.88 13.60 1.33
C ASP A 212 10.25 12.13 1.12
N LEU A 213 11.07 11.87 0.10
CA LEU A 213 11.40 10.51 -0.34
C LEU A 213 12.10 9.67 0.74
N LYS A 214 12.73 10.31 1.73
CA LYS A 214 13.42 9.63 2.83
C LYS A 214 12.48 9.23 3.96
N GLU A 215 11.51 10.11 4.27
CA GLU A 215 10.67 9.97 5.45
C GLU A 215 9.24 9.46 5.14
N GLU A 216 8.79 9.62 3.89
CA GLU A 216 7.41 9.29 3.52
C GLU A 216 7.27 8.14 2.54
N VAL A 217 8.36 7.66 1.91
CA VAL A 217 8.29 6.64 0.86
C VAL A 217 9.22 5.49 1.21
N LEU A 218 8.66 4.30 1.40
CA LEU A 218 9.42 3.09 1.64
C LEU A 218 9.22 2.09 0.51
N VAL A 219 10.32 1.56 -0.03
CA VAL A 219 10.30 0.71 -1.22
C VAL A 219 10.99 -0.63 -0.95
N GLY A 220 10.32 -1.74 -1.29
CA GLY A 220 10.89 -3.08 -1.20
C GLY A 220 11.46 -3.38 0.18
N VAL A 221 12.78 -3.55 0.26
CA VAL A 221 13.51 -3.86 1.50
C VAL A 221 13.16 -2.91 2.65
N GLU A 222 13.09 -1.59 2.38
CA GLU A 222 12.82 -0.59 3.42
C GLU A 222 11.45 -0.81 4.07
N PHE A 223 10.44 -1.08 3.27
CA PHE A 223 9.07 -1.33 3.77
C PHE A 223 8.98 -2.62 4.57
N TRP A 224 9.43 -3.73 3.97
CA TRP A 224 9.27 -5.04 4.61
C TRP A 224 10.17 -5.21 5.84
N ASP A 225 11.38 -4.67 5.81
CA ASP A 225 12.32 -4.72 6.92
C ASP A 225 11.89 -3.78 8.07
N LEU A 226 11.19 -2.67 7.79
CA LEU A 226 10.54 -1.88 8.84
C LEU A 226 9.52 -2.72 9.61
N LEU A 227 8.70 -3.51 8.92
CA LEU A 227 7.64 -4.32 9.54
C LEU A 227 8.16 -5.52 10.32
N GLY A 228 9.15 -6.25 9.77
CA GLY A 228 9.58 -7.53 10.30
C GLY A 228 11.01 -7.58 10.84
N GLY A 229 11.82 -6.55 10.58
CA GLY A 229 13.26 -6.52 10.86
C GLY A 229 14.09 -6.91 9.65
N LYS A 230 15.40 -6.63 9.73
CA LYS A 230 16.36 -6.85 8.64
C LYS A 230 16.29 -8.26 8.06
N GLY A 231 16.16 -8.36 6.72
CA GLY A 231 16.08 -9.61 5.96
C GLY A 231 14.64 -10.14 5.78
N THR A 232 13.62 -9.40 6.24
CA THR A 232 12.22 -9.78 6.05
C THR A 232 11.84 -9.84 4.57
N TYR A 233 12.32 -8.90 3.77
CA TYR A 233 12.06 -8.88 2.33
C TYR A 233 12.53 -10.16 1.65
N GLU A 234 13.77 -10.55 1.90
CA GLU A 234 14.36 -11.77 1.34
C GLU A 234 13.62 -13.06 1.77
N ASP A 235 13.27 -13.14 3.05
CA ASP A 235 12.51 -14.29 3.55
C ASP A 235 11.09 -14.31 2.94
N LEU A 236 10.48 -13.15 2.72
CA LEU A 236 9.17 -13.03 2.09
C LEU A 236 9.20 -13.49 0.63
N LEU A 237 10.22 -13.12 -0.15
CA LEU A 237 10.40 -13.61 -1.54
C LEU A 237 10.45 -15.13 -1.59
N LYS A 238 11.20 -15.78 -0.66
CA LYS A 238 11.24 -17.25 -0.55
C LYS A 238 9.88 -17.87 -0.16
N VAL A 239 9.06 -17.14 0.60
CA VAL A 239 7.69 -17.61 0.93
C VAL A 239 6.80 -17.55 -0.31
N PHE A 240 6.88 -16.49 -1.11
CA PHE A 240 6.15 -16.38 -2.37
C PHE A 240 6.57 -17.45 -3.38
N GLU A 241 7.88 -17.70 -3.51
CA GLU A 241 8.40 -18.78 -4.36
C GLU A 241 7.84 -20.15 -3.97
N ARG A 242 7.88 -20.49 -2.68
CA ARG A 242 7.31 -21.76 -2.17
C ARG A 242 5.80 -21.86 -2.39
N ALA A 243 5.07 -20.77 -2.31
CA ALA A 243 3.65 -20.75 -2.63
C ALA A 243 3.43 -20.96 -4.14
N GLY A 244 4.26 -20.36 -4.99
CA GLY A 244 4.24 -20.54 -6.44
C GLY A 244 4.52 -21.97 -6.86
N ILE A 245 5.52 -22.64 -6.26
CA ILE A 245 5.83 -24.05 -6.49
C ILE A 245 4.64 -24.94 -6.12
N GLU A 246 3.99 -24.71 -4.98
CA GLU A 246 2.81 -25.48 -4.57
C GLU A 246 1.61 -25.30 -5.53
N LEU A 247 1.48 -24.13 -6.14
CA LEU A 247 0.37 -23.78 -7.03
C LEU A 247 0.63 -24.11 -8.51
N TYR A 248 1.84 -24.53 -8.85
CA TYR A 248 2.29 -24.64 -10.24
C TYR A 248 1.31 -25.44 -11.11
N ASP A 249 0.99 -26.67 -10.72
CA ASP A 249 0.11 -27.54 -11.51
C ASP A 249 -1.31 -27.00 -11.66
N GLU A 250 -1.82 -26.31 -10.60
CA GLU A 250 -3.15 -25.70 -10.63
C GLU A 250 -3.19 -24.51 -11.60
N ILE A 251 -2.13 -23.70 -11.63
CA ILE A 251 -1.99 -22.56 -12.55
C ILE A 251 -1.87 -23.06 -13.98
N GLU A 252 -0.99 -24.02 -14.25
CA GLU A 252 -0.82 -24.60 -15.58
C GLU A 252 -2.11 -25.23 -16.11
N LYS A 253 -2.81 -26.02 -15.29
CA LYS A 253 -4.11 -26.60 -15.65
C LYS A 253 -5.14 -25.54 -16.00
N LYS A 254 -5.18 -24.45 -15.24
CA LYS A 254 -6.10 -23.33 -15.51
C LYS A 254 -5.76 -22.65 -16.84
N MET A 255 -4.48 -22.36 -17.09
CA MET A 255 -4.02 -21.74 -18.33
C MET A 255 -4.31 -22.60 -19.56
N ASN A 256 -4.01 -23.90 -19.50
CA ASN A 256 -4.28 -24.82 -20.58
C ASN A 256 -5.78 -24.95 -20.90
N ASN A 257 -6.65 -24.86 -19.90
CA ASN A 257 -8.10 -24.88 -20.10
C ASN A 257 -8.64 -23.57 -20.72
N LEU A 258 -7.97 -22.43 -20.49
CA LEU A 258 -8.33 -21.15 -21.11
C LEU A 258 -7.98 -21.12 -22.61
N ASN A 259 -6.90 -21.81 -23.00
CA ASN A 259 -6.46 -21.91 -24.39
C ASN A 259 -7.34 -22.83 -25.26
N ARG A 260 -8.16 -23.67 -24.64
CA ARG A 260 -9.05 -24.61 -25.34
C ARG A 260 -10.47 -24.08 -25.56
N LYS A 261 -10.84 -22.97 -24.99
CA LYS A 261 -12.14 -22.28 -25.16
C LYS A 261 -12.00 -21.06 -26.05
#